data_9a983a628e9982368a4c18de5b491d55
#
_entry.id   9a983a628e9982368a4c18de5b491d55
#
_cell.length_a   1.000
_cell.length_b   1.000
_cell.length_c   1.000
_cell.angle_alpha   90.00
_cell.angle_beta   90.00
_cell.angle_gamma   90.00
#
_symmetry.space_group_name_H-M   'P 1'
#
loop_
_entity.id
_entity.type
_entity.pdbx_description
1 polymer ?
#
loop_
_entity_poly.entity_id
_entity_poly.type
_entity_poly.pdbx_seq_one_letter_code
_entity_poly.pdbx_strand_id
1 'polypeptide(L)'
;MQFGISTASLYPMLTEEVLAEHAVPCCEIFFNTLSELAPSYVRKLKKIADQGGIQILSTHPFTCAFEPFMLFTGYDRRFQDAIEWHKYYFEAMNILGAKIFVFHGDRKQGILSEHAYFERFAVLRDLGKRFGITVAQENVERCRSGSPDFLEKMIRYLNGDVALVFDNKQARRAGVDAIAFVRQFAPYICHIHISDCTDNCDCTPIAPHSPQICLLLNELKKMGYEGGAVVELYRNLLQKDEDVFLSLQNLVEAYCIN
;
A
#
# COMPACT_ATOMS: atom_id res chain seq x y z
N MET A 1 16.45 2.14 -1.88
CA MET A 1 15.04 2.33 -1.44
C MET A 1 14.64 3.79 -1.66
N GLN A 2 13.37 4.02 -1.96
CA GLN A 2 12.78 5.36 -2.07
C GLN A 2 11.84 5.57 -0.87
N PHE A 3 11.94 6.74 -0.22
CA PHE A 3 11.13 7.04 0.97
C PHE A 3 10.16 8.18 0.69
N GLY A 4 8.92 8.03 1.15
CA GLY A 4 7.86 8.99 0.93
C GLY A 4 6.75 8.89 1.98
N ILE A 5 5.60 9.46 1.67
CA ILE A 5 4.41 9.43 2.52
C ILE A 5 3.21 8.85 1.78
N SER A 6 2.26 8.25 2.50
CA SER A 6 0.91 8.02 1.99
C SER A 6 0.05 9.24 2.30
N THR A 7 -0.64 9.78 1.29
CA THR A 7 -1.54 10.92 1.48
C THR A 7 -2.73 10.60 2.40
N ALA A 8 -3.02 9.31 2.61
CA ALA A 8 -4.01 8.85 3.61
C ALA A 8 -3.71 9.37 5.02
N SER A 9 -2.43 9.57 5.36
CA SER A 9 -2.01 10.04 6.69
C SER A 9 -2.48 11.45 7.01
N LEU A 10 -2.78 12.25 5.98
CA LEU A 10 -3.16 13.65 6.10
C LEU A 10 -4.66 13.90 5.85
N TYR A 11 -5.45 12.85 5.58
CA TYR A 11 -6.91 12.99 5.44
C TYR A 11 -7.51 13.73 6.68
N PRO A 12 -8.40 14.74 6.55
CA PRO A 12 -9.15 15.11 5.34
C PRO A 12 -8.52 16.24 4.48
N MET A 13 -7.23 16.56 4.63
CA MET A 13 -6.55 17.50 3.74
C MET A 13 -6.68 17.00 2.29
N LEU A 14 -6.93 17.91 1.36
CA LEU A 14 -7.06 17.56 -0.05
C LEU A 14 -5.69 17.08 -0.62
N THR A 15 -5.71 16.06 -1.44
CA THR A 15 -4.47 15.49 -2.01
C THR A 15 -3.65 16.54 -2.77
N GLU A 16 -4.30 17.45 -3.50
CA GLU A 16 -3.62 18.55 -4.18
C GLU A 16 -2.95 19.55 -3.23
N GLU A 17 -3.51 19.78 -2.04
CA GLU A 17 -2.90 20.63 -1.01
C GLU A 17 -1.67 19.94 -0.43
N VAL A 18 -1.78 18.64 -0.10
CA VAL A 18 -0.64 17.84 0.37
C VAL A 18 0.54 17.92 -0.60
N LEU A 19 0.27 17.72 -1.90
CA LEU A 19 1.32 17.75 -2.92
C LEU A 19 1.88 19.15 -3.19
N ALA A 20 1.07 20.20 -3.02
CA ALA A 20 1.50 21.59 -3.29
C ALA A 20 2.30 22.19 -2.14
N GLU A 21 1.96 21.83 -0.89
CA GLU A 21 2.50 22.49 0.31
C GLU A 21 3.74 21.79 0.87
N HIS A 22 3.97 20.53 0.49
CA HIS A 22 5.02 19.71 1.10
C HIS A 22 5.96 19.10 0.06
N ALA A 23 7.25 19.42 0.22
CA ALA A 23 8.32 18.85 -0.58
C ALA A 23 8.67 17.43 -0.08
N VAL A 24 8.12 16.41 -0.74
CA VAL A 24 8.46 15.00 -0.51
C VAL A 24 9.07 14.39 -1.77
N PRO A 25 10.07 13.50 -1.68
CA PRO A 25 10.69 12.93 -2.88
C PRO A 25 9.73 12.00 -3.64
N CYS A 26 8.88 11.29 -2.92
CA CYS A 26 7.86 10.43 -3.52
C CYS A 26 6.65 10.25 -2.59
N CYS A 27 5.55 9.77 -3.15
CA CYS A 27 4.36 9.51 -2.36
C CYS A 27 3.53 8.34 -2.91
N GLU A 28 2.63 7.87 -2.06
CA GLU A 28 1.44 7.11 -2.43
C GLU A 28 0.23 8.04 -2.42
N ILE A 29 -0.58 7.97 -3.47
CA ILE A 29 -1.87 8.69 -3.49
C ILE A 29 -2.97 7.77 -3.00
N PHE A 30 -3.62 8.16 -1.90
CA PHE A 30 -4.88 7.57 -1.48
C PHE A 30 -6.02 8.32 -2.17
N PHE A 31 -6.76 7.64 -3.04
CA PHE A 31 -7.98 8.20 -3.61
C PHE A 31 -9.11 8.14 -2.57
N ASN A 32 -9.70 9.28 -2.24
CA ASN A 32 -10.71 9.38 -1.18
C ASN A 32 -12.13 9.23 -1.71
N THR A 33 -12.35 9.46 -3.01
CA THR A 33 -13.68 9.42 -3.63
C THR A 33 -13.61 9.16 -5.13
N LEU A 34 -14.76 8.77 -5.70
CA LEU A 34 -14.88 8.43 -7.13
C LEU A 34 -14.54 9.61 -8.06
N SER A 35 -14.90 10.84 -7.69
CA SER A 35 -14.61 12.03 -8.51
C SER A 35 -13.11 12.32 -8.65
N GLU A 36 -12.29 11.84 -7.73
CA GLU A 36 -10.82 11.97 -7.81
C GLU A 36 -10.21 11.08 -8.90
N LEU A 37 -10.94 10.11 -9.42
CA LEU A 37 -10.51 9.32 -10.58
C LEU A 37 -10.76 10.03 -11.92
N ALA A 38 -11.47 11.17 -11.91
CA ALA A 38 -11.74 11.91 -13.14
C ALA A 38 -10.43 12.38 -13.80
N PRO A 39 -10.25 12.18 -15.13
CA PRO A 39 -8.99 12.51 -15.81
C PRO A 39 -8.56 13.98 -15.66
N SER A 40 -9.50 14.92 -15.49
CA SER A 40 -9.20 16.33 -15.23
C SER A 40 -8.54 16.54 -13.88
N TYR A 41 -9.06 15.91 -12.84
CA TYR A 41 -8.50 15.98 -11.50
C TYR A 41 -7.13 15.27 -11.43
N VAL A 42 -7.04 14.08 -11.98
CA VAL A 42 -5.79 13.29 -12.01
C VAL A 42 -4.67 14.06 -12.74
N ARG A 43 -4.98 14.72 -13.88
CA ARG A 43 -4.01 15.59 -14.57
C ARG A 43 -3.61 16.80 -13.74
N LYS A 44 -4.51 17.37 -12.93
CA LYS A 44 -4.17 18.44 -11.97
C LYS A 44 -3.16 17.93 -10.94
N LEU A 45 -3.42 16.77 -10.32
CA LEU A 45 -2.48 16.16 -9.37
C LEU A 45 -1.13 15.89 -10.00
N LYS A 46 -1.12 15.29 -11.20
CA LYS A 46 0.13 15.03 -11.95
C LYS A 46 0.94 16.30 -12.18
N LYS A 47 0.27 17.38 -12.62
CA LYS A 47 0.94 18.67 -12.82
C LYS A 47 1.58 19.21 -11.54
N ILE A 48 0.87 19.14 -10.40
CA ILE A 48 1.40 19.57 -9.10
C ILE A 48 2.60 18.72 -8.70
N ALA A 49 2.48 17.41 -8.79
CA ALA A 49 3.58 16.48 -8.49
C ALA A 49 4.80 16.75 -9.35
N ASP A 50 4.64 16.96 -10.66
CA ASP A 50 5.74 17.28 -11.58
C ASP A 50 6.43 18.61 -11.23
N GLN A 51 5.65 19.64 -10.86
CA GLN A 51 6.19 20.92 -10.44
C GLN A 51 6.97 20.83 -9.12
N GLY A 52 6.53 19.96 -8.20
CA GLY A 52 7.20 19.67 -6.93
C GLY A 52 8.35 18.66 -7.05
N GLY A 53 8.55 18.03 -8.21
CA GLY A 53 9.52 16.93 -8.37
C GLY A 53 9.14 15.67 -7.61
N ILE A 54 7.86 15.48 -7.31
CA ILE A 54 7.33 14.37 -6.51
C ILE A 54 7.05 13.17 -7.41
N GLN A 55 7.69 12.03 -7.12
CA GLN A 55 7.39 10.78 -7.80
C GLN A 55 6.20 10.07 -7.14
N ILE A 56 5.17 9.73 -7.92
CA ILE A 56 4.03 8.95 -7.43
C ILE A 56 4.35 7.47 -7.65
N LEU A 57 4.56 6.72 -6.55
CA LEU A 57 4.98 5.31 -6.60
C LEU A 57 3.79 4.38 -6.74
N SER A 58 2.79 4.60 -5.91
CA SER A 58 1.63 3.72 -5.73
C SER A 58 0.34 4.52 -5.58
N THR A 59 -0.77 3.80 -5.69
CA THR A 59 -2.08 4.33 -5.31
C THR A 59 -2.81 3.35 -4.42
N HIS A 60 -3.57 3.90 -3.48
CA HIS A 60 -4.44 3.16 -2.59
C HIS A 60 -5.91 3.53 -2.85
N PRO A 61 -6.81 2.55 -3.08
CA PRO A 61 -8.21 2.84 -3.39
C PRO A 61 -9.03 3.08 -2.11
N PHE A 62 -9.91 4.08 -2.11
CA PHE A 62 -10.93 4.25 -1.06
C PHE A 62 -11.91 3.07 -1.02
N THR A 63 -12.04 2.34 -2.12
CA THR A 63 -12.93 1.18 -2.26
C THR A 63 -12.42 -0.09 -1.60
N CYS A 64 -11.26 -0.07 -0.95
CA CYS A 64 -10.70 -1.24 -0.27
C CYS A 64 -11.68 -1.92 0.72
N ALA A 65 -12.58 -1.14 1.35
CA ALA A 65 -13.62 -1.69 2.21
C ALA A 65 -14.74 -2.42 1.45
N PHE A 66 -14.89 -2.17 0.15
CA PHE A 66 -15.87 -2.80 -0.74
C PHE A 66 -15.34 -4.01 -1.49
N GLU A 67 -14.04 -4.24 -1.49
CA GLU A 67 -13.42 -5.38 -2.19
C GLU A 67 -14.05 -6.73 -1.79
N PRO A 68 -14.27 -7.03 -0.49
CA PRO A 68 -14.94 -8.27 -0.09
C PRO A 68 -16.35 -8.40 -0.67
N PHE A 69 -17.07 -7.29 -0.76
CA PHE A 69 -18.46 -7.27 -1.22
C PHE A 69 -18.56 -7.36 -2.76
N MET A 70 -17.66 -6.75 -3.48
CA MET A 70 -17.71 -6.66 -4.92
C MET A 70 -16.91 -7.78 -5.60
N LEU A 71 -15.67 -7.99 -5.20
CA LEU A 71 -14.78 -8.97 -5.84
C LEU A 71 -14.99 -10.39 -5.30
N PHE A 72 -15.23 -10.53 -3.98
CA PHE A 72 -15.26 -11.85 -3.31
C PHE A 72 -16.67 -12.30 -2.95
N THR A 73 -17.63 -12.04 -3.84
CA THR A 73 -19.04 -12.37 -3.72
C THR A 73 -19.39 -13.65 -4.51
N GLY A 74 -20.44 -14.34 -4.15
CA GLY A 74 -21.02 -15.40 -4.97
C GLY A 74 -21.85 -14.91 -6.16
N TYR A 75 -21.94 -13.58 -6.39
CA TYR A 75 -22.73 -12.99 -7.48
C TYR A 75 -21.83 -12.42 -8.59
N ASP A 76 -21.71 -13.16 -9.69
CA ASP A 76 -20.73 -12.89 -10.75
C ASP A 76 -20.84 -11.51 -11.39
N ARG A 77 -22.03 -10.91 -11.49
CA ARG A 77 -22.19 -9.56 -12.03
C ARG A 77 -21.45 -8.51 -11.17
N ARG A 78 -21.46 -8.64 -9.83
CA ARG A 78 -20.69 -7.75 -8.97
C ARG A 78 -19.19 -7.87 -9.24
N PHE A 79 -18.71 -9.11 -9.42
CA PHE A 79 -17.31 -9.32 -9.78
C PHE A 79 -16.97 -8.67 -11.11
N GLN A 80 -17.81 -8.83 -12.12
CA GLN A 80 -17.61 -8.20 -13.43
C GLN A 80 -17.61 -6.68 -13.33
N ASP A 81 -18.58 -6.10 -12.62
CA ASP A 81 -18.67 -4.65 -12.39
C ASP A 81 -17.44 -4.13 -11.62
N ALA A 82 -16.94 -4.89 -10.65
CA ALA A 82 -15.72 -4.54 -9.93
C ALA A 82 -14.50 -4.54 -10.84
N ILE A 83 -14.35 -5.53 -11.73
CA ILE A 83 -13.26 -5.58 -12.71
C ILE A 83 -13.33 -4.37 -13.66
N GLU A 84 -14.53 -4.01 -14.14
CA GLU A 84 -14.71 -2.80 -14.97
C GLU A 84 -14.35 -1.54 -14.17
N TRP A 85 -14.72 -1.46 -12.91
CA TRP A 85 -14.43 -0.31 -12.07
C TRP A 85 -12.94 -0.11 -11.81
N HIS A 86 -12.17 -1.19 -11.67
CA HIS A 86 -10.72 -1.08 -11.49
C HIS A 86 -9.99 -0.46 -12.70
N LYS A 87 -10.59 -0.49 -13.89
CA LYS A 87 -10.02 0.21 -15.05
C LYS A 87 -9.90 1.71 -14.83
N TYR A 88 -10.84 2.35 -14.14
CA TYR A 88 -10.77 3.79 -13.81
C TYR A 88 -9.56 4.09 -12.92
N TYR A 89 -9.27 3.22 -11.94
CA TYR A 89 -8.04 3.36 -11.14
C TYR A 89 -6.79 3.22 -12.01
N PHE A 90 -6.73 2.22 -12.86
CA PHE A 90 -5.54 1.96 -13.69
C PHE A 90 -5.33 3.05 -14.76
N GLU A 91 -6.40 3.62 -15.30
CA GLU A 91 -6.33 4.79 -16.19
C GLU A 91 -5.81 6.03 -15.44
N ALA A 92 -6.31 6.28 -14.22
CA ALA A 92 -5.82 7.35 -13.37
C ALA A 92 -4.33 7.16 -13.02
N MET A 93 -3.92 5.95 -12.66
CA MET A 93 -2.53 5.59 -12.38
C MET A 93 -1.61 5.82 -13.58
N ASN A 94 -2.06 5.50 -14.80
CA ASN A 94 -1.28 5.76 -16.00
C ASN A 94 -1.06 7.25 -16.25
N ILE A 95 -2.05 8.10 -15.95
CA ILE A 95 -1.88 9.57 -16.02
C ILE A 95 -0.87 10.04 -14.95
N LEU A 96 -0.94 9.50 -13.73
CA LEU A 96 -0.05 9.83 -12.62
C LEU A 96 1.37 9.31 -12.82
N GLY A 97 1.54 8.24 -13.60
CA GLY A 97 2.80 7.51 -13.73
C GLY A 97 3.05 6.49 -12.61
N ALA A 98 2.09 6.28 -11.71
CA ALA A 98 2.15 5.28 -10.64
C ALA A 98 2.13 3.86 -11.22
N LYS A 99 2.81 2.92 -10.54
CA LYS A 99 2.95 1.54 -11.05
C LYS A 99 2.40 0.47 -10.11
N ILE A 100 2.16 0.78 -8.85
CA ILE A 100 1.72 -0.17 -7.83
C ILE A 100 0.32 0.22 -7.35
N PHE A 101 -0.62 -0.71 -7.46
CA PHE A 101 -1.97 -0.60 -6.92
C PHE A 101 -2.07 -1.44 -5.65
N VAL A 102 -2.35 -0.81 -4.52
CA VAL A 102 -2.50 -1.48 -3.23
C VAL A 102 -3.85 -2.19 -3.16
N PHE A 103 -3.84 -3.46 -2.80
CA PHE A 103 -5.02 -4.30 -2.77
C PHE A 103 -5.18 -5.01 -1.43
N HIS A 104 -6.33 -4.82 -0.74
CA HIS A 104 -6.59 -5.44 0.56
C HIS A 104 -7.16 -6.85 0.45
N GLY A 105 -8.10 -7.08 -0.47
CA GLY A 105 -8.74 -8.37 -0.69
C GLY A 105 -9.90 -8.69 0.25
N ASP A 106 -10.16 -9.98 0.46
CA ASP A 106 -11.31 -10.49 1.21
C ASP A 106 -11.05 -10.59 2.71
N ARG A 107 -12.10 -10.46 3.50
CA ARG A 107 -12.07 -10.65 4.96
C ARG A 107 -11.74 -12.10 5.33
N LYS A 108 -11.23 -12.31 6.56
CA LYS A 108 -10.95 -13.66 7.11
C LYS A 108 -12.17 -14.59 7.02
N GLN A 109 -13.37 -14.07 7.23
CA GLN A 109 -14.64 -14.81 7.19
C GLN A 109 -15.33 -14.76 5.82
N GLY A 110 -14.57 -14.50 4.74
CA GLY A 110 -15.11 -14.49 3.37
C GLY A 110 -15.70 -15.82 2.95
N ILE A 111 -16.71 -15.77 2.10
CA ILE A 111 -17.53 -16.95 1.70
C ILE A 111 -16.88 -17.83 0.63
N LEU A 112 -15.91 -17.28 -0.12
CA LEU A 112 -15.26 -18.01 -1.20
C LEU A 112 -14.17 -18.95 -0.65
N SER A 113 -13.91 -20.04 -1.37
CA SER A 113 -12.72 -20.87 -1.12
C SER A 113 -11.42 -20.08 -1.38
N GLU A 114 -10.29 -20.54 -0.83
CA GLU A 114 -8.98 -19.95 -1.13
C GLU A 114 -8.68 -19.98 -2.65
N HIS A 115 -9.00 -21.09 -3.33
CA HIS A 115 -8.80 -21.21 -4.78
C HIS A 115 -9.63 -20.17 -5.56
N ALA A 116 -10.90 -20.00 -5.23
CA ALA A 116 -11.74 -19.00 -5.88
C ALA A 116 -11.24 -17.57 -5.61
N TYR A 117 -10.67 -17.31 -4.42
CA TYR A 117 -9.99 -16.06 -4.14
C TYR A 117 -8.80 -15.86 -5.09
N PHE A 118 -7.91 -16.86 -5.19
CA PHE A 118 -6.71 -16.75 -6.01
C PHE A 118 -7.03 -16.55 -7.50
N GLU A 119 -8.06 -17.22 -8.00
CA GLU A 119 -8.54 -17.03 -9.38
C GLU A 119 -9.06 -15.60 -9.60
N ARG A 120 -9.84 -15.07 -8.69
CA ARG A 120 -10.36 -13.69 -8.79
C ARG A 120 -9.26 -12.65 -8.69
N PHE A 121 -8.32 -12.85 -7.78
CA PHE A 121 -7.12 -12.01 -7.72
C PHE A 121 -6.34 -12.08 -9.03
N ALA A 122 -6.16 -13.27 -9.62
CA ALA A 122 -5.47 -13.44 -10.89
C ALA A 122 -6.13 -12.63 -12.02
N VAL A 123 -7.47 -12.61 -12.09
CA VAL A 123 -8.19 -11.79 -13.08
C VAL A 123 -7.89 -10.30 -12.90
N LEU A 124 -7.90 -9.81 -11.67
CA LEU A 124 -7.59 -8.40 -11.37
C LEU A 124 -6.12 -8.08 -11.66
N ARG A 125 -5.19 -8.95 -11.25
CA ARG A 125 -3.76 -8.85 -11.56
C ARG A 125 -3.52 -8.78 -13.07
N ASP A 126 -4.14 -9.66 -13.83
CA ASP A 126 -3.97 -9.74 -15.29
C ASP A 126 -4.61 -8.53 -15.99
N LEU A 127 -5.69 -7.97 -15.42
CA LEU A 127 -6.19 -6.67 -15.85
C LEU A 127 -5.13 -5.59 -15.60
N GLY A 128 -4.56 -5.51 -14.39
CA GLY A 128 -3.49 -4.56 -14.04
C GLY A 128 -2.32 -4.65 -15.02
N LYS A 129 -1.84 -5.85 -15.32
CA LYS A 129 -0.74 -6.07 -16.28
C LYS A 129 -1.04 -5.49 -17.67
N ARG A 130 -2.29 -5.58 -18.15
CA ARG A 130 -2.69 -4.96 -19.44
C ARG A 130 -2.58 -3.45 -19.45
N PHE A 131 -2.68 -2.81 -18.27
CA PHE A 131 -2.46 -1.38 -18.08
C PHE A 131 -1.02 -1.03 -17.68
N GLY A 132 -0.13 -2.00 -17.54
CA GLY A 132 1.23 -1.82 -17.03
C GLY A 132 1.28 -1.48 -15.54
N ILE A 133 0.28 -1.96 -14.78
CA ILE A 133 0.12 -1.77 -13.34
C ILE A 133 0.33 -3.10 -12.62
N THR A 134 1.09 -3.06 -11.54
CA THR A 134 1.26 -4.16 -10.59
C THR A 134 0.19 -4.08 -9.51
N VAL A 135 -0.74 -5.03 -9.49
CA VAL A 135 -1.67 -5.21 -8.36
C VAL A 135 -0.94 -5.94 -7.25
N ALA A 136 -0.75 -5.30 -6.11
CA ALA A 136 0.02 -5.84 -5.00
C ALA A 136 -0.86 -6.09 -3.78
N GLN A 137 -0.88 -7.34 -3.31
CA GLN A 137 -1.65 -7.77 -2.14
C GLN A 137 -1.01 -7.25 -0.86
N GLU A 138 -1.72 -6.46 -0.08
CA GLU A 138 -1.28 -6.03 1.24
C GLU A 138 -1.61 -7.08 2.31
N ASN A 139 -0.74 -7.23 3.32
CA ASN A 139 -0.90 -8.15 4.46
C ASN A 139 -1.87 -7.62 5.54
N VAL A 140 -3.08 -7.28 5.16
CA VAL A 140 -4.07 -6.64 6.05
C VAL A 140 -4.57 -7.61 7.12
N GLU A 141 -4.43 -7.26 8.41
CA GLU A 141 -4.78 -8.14 9.54
C GLU A 141 -6.20 -8.68 9.48
N ARG A 142 -7.21 -7.83 9.20
CA ARG A 142 -8.63 -8.23 9.11
C ARG A 142 -8.98 -9.04 7.87
N CYS A 143 -8.06 -9.13 6.91
CA CYS A 143 -8.20 -9.86 5.66
C CYS A 143 -7.50 -11.22 5.72
N ARG A 144 -7.78 -12.09 4.76
CA ARG A 144 -7.10 -13.40 4.61
C ARG A 144 -5.60 -13.23 4.44
N SER A 145 -5.19 -12.15 3.78
CA SER A 145 -3.79 -11.78 3.53
C SER A 145 -2.98 -11.43 4.79
N GLY A 146 -3.64 -11.21 5.95
CA GLY A 146 -2.95 -11.10 7.24
C GLY A 146 -2.29 -12.40 7.70
N SER A 147 -2.58 -13.55 7.06
CA SER A 147 -1.97 -14.85 7.35
C SER A 147 -0.82 -15.14 6.38
N PRO A 148 0.42 -15.34 6.87
CA PRO A 148 1.55 -15.80 6.04
C PRO A 148 1.26 -17.12 5.31
N ASP A 149 0.58 -18.07 5.96
CA ASP A 149 0.17 -19.33 5.35
C ASP A 149 -0.75 -19.14 4.14
N PHE A 150 -1.69 -18.21 4.24
CA PHE A 150 -2.55 -17.85 3.11
C PHE A 150 -1.77 -17.26 1.94
N LEU A 151 -0.83 -16.34 2.22
CA LEU A 151 0.03 -15.73 1.20
C LEU A 151 0.94 -16.78 0.54
N GLU A 152 1.50 -17.69 1.31
CA GLU A 152 2.31 -18.79 0.76
C GLU A 152 1.51 -19.69 -0.17
N LYS A 153 0.29 -20.07 0.21
CA LYS A 153 -0.63 -20.82 -0.65
C LYS A 153 -0.97 -20.07 -1.93
N MET A 154 -1.24 -18.75 -1.82
CA MET A 154 -1.52 -17.87 -2.95
C MET A 154 -0.34 -17.83 -3.92
N ILE A 155 0.87 -17.62 -3.41
CA ILE A 155 2.11 -17.59 -4.20
C ILE A 155 2.32 -18.93 -4.93
N ARG A 156 2.13 -20.03 -4.22
CA ARG A 156 2.26 -21.38 -4.79
C ARG A 156 1.22 -21.64 -5.88
N TYR A 157 -0.04 -21.29 -5.63
CA TYR A 157 -1.14 -21.49 -6.58
C TYR A 157 -0.95 -20.66 -7.86
N LEU A 158 -0.44 -19.44 -7.73
CA LEU A 158 -0.19 -18.52 -8.83
C LEU A 158 1.22 -18.64 -9.43
N ASN A 159 1.95 -19.71 -9.12
CA ASN A 159 3.30 -20.00 -9.64
C ASN A 159 4.29 -18.85 -9.43
N GLY A 160 4.21 -18.15 -8.29
CA GLY A 160 5.08 -17.03 -7.96
C GLY A 160 4.68 -15.69 -8.61
N ASP A 161 3.64 -15.65 -9.43
CA ASP A 161 3.18 -14.43 -10.10
C ASP A 161 2.28 -13.60 -9.17
N VAL A 162 2.87 -13.11 -8.09
CA VAL A 162 2.24 -12.30 -7.03
C VAL A 162 3.18 -11.18 -6.65
N ALA A 163 2.63 -9.99 -6.41
CA ALA A 163 3.32 -8.89 -5.75
C ALA A 163 2.66 -8.59 -4.41
N LEU A 164 3.46 -8.21 -3.43
CA LEU A 164 3.01 -7.91 -2.07
C LEU A 164 3.33 -6.47 -1.68
N VAL A 165 2.43 -5.85 -0.94
CA VAL A 165 2.70 -4.69 -0.10
C VAL A 165 2.88 -5.20 1.33
N PHE A 166 4.01 -4.89 1.92
CA PHE A 166 4.26 -5.20 3.33
C PHE A 166 3.93 -4.00 4.20
N ASP A 167 3.00 -4.15 5.11
CA ASP A 167 2.69 -3.17 6.16
C ASP A 167 3.09 -3.76 7.52
N ASN A 168 4.07 -3.12 8.19
CA ASN A 168 4.58 -3.58 9.49
C ASN A 168 3.55 -3.46 10.61
N LYS A 169 2.67 -2.48 10.56
CA LYS A 169 1.53 -2.30 11.48
C LYS A 169 0.55 -3.48 11.38
N GLN A 170 0.22 -3.88 10.16
CA GLN A 170 -0.69 -5.00 9.91
C GLN A 170 -0.08 -6.34 10.34
N ALA A 171 1.23 -6.54 10.10
CA ALA A 171 1.94 -7.71 10.60
C ALA A 171 1.86 -7.80 12.13
N ARG A 172 2.15 -6.70 12.83
CA ARG A 172 2.05 -6.63 14.30
C ARG A 172 0.65 -6.97 14.80
N ARG A 173 -0.41 -6.42 14.20
CA ARG A 173 -1.81 -6.72 14.55
C ARG A 173 -2.16 -8.18 14.35
N ALA A 174 -1.62 -8.79 13.31
CA ALA A 174 -1.79 -10.21 13.03
C ALA A 174 -0.94 -11.14 13.93
N GLY A 175 -0.12 -10.59 14.83
CA GLY A 175 0.83 -11.35 15.65
C GLY A 175 1.97 -11.96 14.83
N VAL A 176 2.28 -11.39 13.68
CA VAL A 176 3.32 -11.86 12.76
C VAL A 176 4.59 -11.05 12.99
N ASP A 177 5.71 -11.74 13.16
CA ASP A 177 7.02 -11.10 13.25
C ASP A 177 7.41 -10.46 11.92
N ALA A 178 7.66 -9.15 11.93
CA ALA A 178 7.96 -8.35 10.74
C ALA A 178 9.22 -8.83 10.01
N ILE A 179 10.26 -9.24 10.77
CA ILE A 179 11.52 -9.69 10.21
C ILE A 179 11.36 -11.07 9.55
N ALA A 180 10.65 -11.97 10.22
CA ALA A 180 10.33 -13.28 9.65
C ALA A 180 9.50 -13.14 8.36
N PHE A 181 8.51 -12.24 8.35
CA PHE A 181 7.70 -11.96 7.16
C PHE A 181 8.56 -11.46 6.00
N VAL A 182 9.41 -10.46 6.23
CA VAL A 182 10.28 -9.90 5.19
C VAL A 182 11.23 -10.98 4.64
N ARG A 183 11.83 -11.81 5.50
CA ARG A 183 12.70 -12.91 5.07
C ARG A 183 11.98 -13.92 4.20
N GLN A 184 10.75 -14.27 4.57
CA GLN A 184 9.96 -15.28 3.84
C GLN A 184 9.48 -14.75 2.48
N PHE A 185 9.07 -13.48 2.41
CA PHE A 185 8.38 -12.93 1.25
C PHE A 185 9.19 -11.88 0.46
N ALA A 186 10.47 -11.64 0.80
CA ALA A 186 11.30 -10.61 0.16
C ALA A 186 11.21 -10.58 -1.38
N PRO A 187 11.23 -11.71 -2.11
CA PRO A 187 11.17 -11.69 -3.58
C PRO A 187 9.85 -11.16 -4.15
N TYR A 188 8.81 -11.09 -3.33
CA TYR A 188 7.47 -10.69 -3.74
C TYR A 188 7.10 -9.28 -3.28
N ILE A 189 7.82 -8.72 -2.29
CA ILE A 189 7.55 -7.39 -1.75
C ILE A 189 7.98 -6.33 -2.75
N CYS A 190 7.03 -5.53 -3.26
CA CYS A 190 7.31 -4.45 -4.19
C CYS A 190 7.08 -3.05 -3.57
N HIS A 191 6.38 -2.96 -2.45
CA HIS A 191 6.07 -1.71 -1.76
C HIS A 191 5.92 -1.95 -0.25
N ILE A 192 6.16 -0.91 0.56
CA ILE A 192 6.10 -1.00 2.02
C ILE A 192 5.34 0.18 2.59
N HIS A 193 4.38 -0.12 3.48
CA HIS A 193 3.80 0.84 4.42
C HIS A 193 4.52 0.71 5.76
N ILE A 194 4.96 1.83 6.32
CA ILE A 194 5.79 1.84 7.52
C ILE A 194 5.27 2.86 8.54
N SER A 195 5.16 2.43 9.78
CA SER A 195 4.87 3.24 10.95
C SER A 195 5.64 2.71 12.14
N ASP A 196 5.78 3.51 13.18
CA ASP A 196 6.35 3.05 14.44
C ASP A 196 5.25 2.50 15.36
N CYS A 197 5.63 2.04 16.52
CA CYS A 197 4.71 1.52 17.53
C CYS A 197 5.29 1.67 18.94
N THR A 198 4.39 1.61 19.90
CA THR A 198 4.69 1.47 21.32
C THR A 198 4.01 0.22 21.88
N ASP A 199 4.21 -0.10 23.15
CA ASP A 199 3.50 -1.22 23.79
C ASP A 199 1.98 -1.08 23.76
N ASN A 200 1.49 0.17 23.73
CA ASN A 200 0.08 0.50 23.83
C ASN A 200 -0.54 0.98 22.50
N CYS A 201 0.26 1.20 21.47
CA CYS A 201 -0.22 1.69 20.16
C CYS A 201 0.58 1.07 19.02
N ASP A 202 -0.13 0.49 18.07
CA ASP A 202 0.45 -0.23 16.93
C ASP A 202 0.75 0.65 15.71
N CYS A 203 0.43 1.93 15.79
CA CYS A 203 0.67 2.89 14.72
C CYS A 203 0.99 4.26 15.33
N THR A 204 2.26 4.60 15.42
CA THR A 204 2.72 5.90 15.91
C THR A 204 3.65 6.58 14.90
N PRO A 205 3.83 7.90 14.97
CA PRO A 205 4.90 8.58 14.25
C PRO A 205 6.25 7.92 14.51
N ILE A 206 7.10 7.89 13.49
CA ILE A 206 8.42 7.25 13.60
C ILE A 206 9.32 8.09 14.49
N ALA A 207 9.78 7.50 15.60
CA ALA A 207 10.69 8.14 16.52
C ALA A 207 12.12 8.20 15.96
N PRO A 208 12.93 9.22 16.37
CA PRO A 208 14.35 9.24 16.04
C PRO A 208 15.03 7.93 16.49
N HIS A 209 15.77 7.31 15.58
CA HIS A 209 16.53 6.06 15.85
C HIS A 209 15.69 4.92 16.44
N SER A 210 14.40 4.81 16.07
CA SER A 210 13.55 3.70 16.52
C SER A 210 14.24 2.35 16.27
N PRO A 211 14.50 1.54 17.30
CA PRO A 211 15.25 0.28 17.15
C PRO A 211 14.54 -0.71 16.21
N GLN A 212 13.22 -0.77 16.27
CA GLN A 212 12.43 -1.67 15.43
C GLN A 212 12.43 -1.25 13.96
N ILE A 213 12.41 0.06 13.70
CA ILE A 213 12.51 0.59 12.33
C ILE A 213 13.93 0.36 11.79
N CYS A 214 14.96 0.65 12.56
CA CYS A 214 16.35 0.36 12.19
C CYS A 214 16.57 -1.12 11.88
N LEU A 215 16.03 -2.02 12.71
CA LEU A 215 16.12 -3.47 12.49
C LEU A 215 15.44 -3.89 11.18
N LEU A 216 14.22 -3.39 10.93
CA LEU A 216 13.47 -3.67 9.72
C LEU A 216 14.22 -3.18 8.46
N LEU A 217 14.69 -1.93 8.49
CA LEU A 217 15.43 -1.35 7.36
C LEU A 217 16.72 -2.11 7.05
N ASN A 218 17.44 -2.53 8.09
CA ASN A 218 18.64 -3.36 7.95
C ASN A 218 18.34 -4.70 7.31
N GLU A 219 17.23 -5.33 7.70
CA GLU A 219 16.85 -6.61 7.10
C GLU A 219 16.45 -6.44 5.63
N LEU A 220 15.69 -5.40 5.30
CA LEU A 220 15.33 -5.06 3.92
C LEU A 220 16.58 -4.78 3.06
N LYS A 221 17.59 -4.06 3.60
CA LYS A 221 18.88 -3.88 2.92
C LYS A 221 19.57 -5.22 2.62
N LYS A 222 19.66 -6.10 3.62
CA LYS A 222 20.27 -7.44 3.46
C LYS A 222 19.56 -8.26 2.40
N MET A 223 18.24 -8.12 2.27
CA MET A 223 17.44 -8.79 1.24
C MET A 223 17.53 -8.14 -0.13
N GLY A 224 18.26 -7.02 -0.28
CA GLY A 224 18.39 -6.30 -1.55
C GLY A 224 17.12 -5.57 -1.97
N TYR A 225 16.26 -5.19 -1.03
CA TYR A 225 15.04 -4.45 -1.36
C TYR A 225 15.36 -3.03 -1.84
N GLU A 226 14.90 -2.68 -3.04
CA GLU A 226 15.13 -1.36 -3.67
C GLU A 226 13.84 -0.58 -3.93
N GLY A 227 12.68 -1.14 -3.58
CA GLY A 227 11.36 -0.54 -3.79
C GLY A 227 11.09 0.69 -2.94
N GLY A 228 9.82 1.14 -2.96
CA GLY A 228 9.35 2.27 -2.17
C GLY A 228 8.91 1.87 -0.76
N ALA A 229 9.15 2.75 0.20
CA ALA A 229 8.60 2.67 1.55
C ALA A 229 7.96 4.02 1.90
N VAL A 230 6.66 4.00 2.19
CA VAL A 230 5.91 5.20 2.55
C VAL A 230 5.48 5.17 4.00
N VAL A 231 5.63 6.30 4.67
CA VAL A 231 5.08 6.52 6.01
C VAL A 231 3.56 6.53 5.88
N GLU A 232 2.89 5.59 6.57
CA GLU A 232 1.44 5.51 6.63
C GLU A 232 0.96 5.52 8.08
N LEU A 233 0.33 6.62 8.48
CA LEU A 233 -0.13 6.88 9.83
C LEU A 233 -1.65 7.13 9.84
N TYR A 234 -2.28 6.86 10.97
CA TYR A 234 -3.68 7.25 11.15
C TYR A 234 -3.76 8.69 11.63
N ARG A 235 -4.56 9.50 10.95
CA ARG A 235 -4.74 10.94 11.24
C ARG A 235 -5.10 11.22 12.70
N ASN A 236 -5.92 10.37 13.31
CA ASN A 236 -6.32 10.52 14.70
C ASN A 236 -5.22 10.24 15.75
N LEU A 237 -4.06 9.73 15.31
CA LEU A 237 -2.89 9.48 16.14
C LEU A 237 -1.82 10.56 15.99
N LEU A 238 -2.00 11.48 15.05
CA LEU A 238 -1.12 12.64 14.86
C LEU A 238 -1.55 13.77 15.80
N GLN A 239 -0.58 14.46 16.36
CA GLN A 239 -0.82 15.71 17.10
C GLN A 239 -0.95 16.88 16.13
N LYS A 240 -0.17 16.85 15.05
CA LYS A 240 -0.14 17.84 13.98
C LYS A 240 0.29 17.21 12.67
N ASP A 241 0.04 17.86 11.55
CA ASP A 241 0.33 17.33 10.21
C ASP A 241 1.83 17.14 9.97
N GLU A 242 2.66 18.01 10.57
CA GLU A 242 4.12 17.92 10.50
C GLU A 242 4.69 16.60 11.05
N ASP A 243 3.97 15.89 11.90
CA ASP A 243 4.41 14.59 12.45
C ASP A 243 4.64 13.55 11.37
N VAL A 244 3.92 13.65 10.22
CA VAL A 244 4.12 12.76 9.05
C VAL A 244 5.47 13.05 8.39
N PHE A 245 5.81 14.33 8.20
CA PHE A 245 7.05 14.75 7.55
C PHE A 245 8.26 14.52 8.45
N LEU A 246 8.10 14.73 9.76
CA LEU A 246 9.12 14.37 10.74
C LEU A 246 9.36 12.85 10.77
N SER A 247 8.30 12.05 10.65
CA SER A 247 8.43 10.60 10.54
C SER A 247 9.19 10.18 9.28
N LEU A 248 8.94 10.85 8.14
CA LEU A 248 9.71 10.62 6.92
C LEU A 248 11.19 10.96 7.11
N GLN A 249 11.49 12.10 7.72
CA GLN A 249 12.87 12.49 8.03
C GLN A 249 13.56 11.44 8.90
N ASN A 250 12.94 11.03 10.03
CA ASN A 250 13.47 10.02 10.94
C ASN A 250 13.68 8.66 10.23
N LEU A 251 12.79 8.30 9.29
CA LEU A 251 12.92 7.08 8.48
C LEU A 251 14.16 7.13 7.57
N VAL A 252 14.37 8.27 6.91
CA VAL A 252 15.55 8.48 6.04
C VAL A 252 16.84 8.45 6.85
N GLU A 253 16.87 9.13 8.01
CA GLU A 253 18.02 9.12 8.92
C GLU A 253 18.34 7.70 9.41
N ALA A 254 17.33 6.94 9.86
CA ALA A 254 17.49 5.56 10.29
C ALA A 254 18.07 4.65 9.18
N TYR A 255 17.75 4.93 7.91
CA TYR A 255 18.31 4.20 6.78
C TYR A 255 19.75 4.57 6.46
N CYS A 256 20.15 5.84 6.64
CA CYS A 256 21.51 6.33 6.32
C CYS A 256 22.56 5.92 7.37
N ILE A 257 22.16 5.72 8.62
CA ILE A 257 23.06 5.39 9.75
C ILE A 257 23.47 3.92 9.74
N ASN A 258 22.68 3.07 9.11
CA ASN A 258 22.88 1.63 9.03
C ASN A 258 23.31 1.22 7.60
#